data_b55a33cc6c208e50caa8e6b80ba86f25
#
_entry.id   b55a33cc6c208e50caa8e6b80ba86f25
#
_cell.length_a   1.000
_cell.length_b   1.000
_cell.length_c   1.000
_cell.angle_alpha   90.00
_cell.angle_beta   90.00
_cell.angle_gamma   90.00
#
_symmetry.space_group_name_H-M   'P 1'
#
loop_
_entity.id
_entity.type
_entity.pdbx_description
1 polymer ?
#
loop_
_entity_poly.entity_id
_entity_poly.type
_entity_poly.pdbx_seq_one_letter_code
_entity_poly.pdbx_strand_id
1 'polypeptide(L)'
;MGEGLIEVDLTDDERHLLRSGLSEWGGPARCTEAMAVALGFQGVDDLHETGQTLWERLGRREALSQRDWVRTLLATEVVFASDVLGSGCDWSITTGLSDGQTIALLRSVQHKLPVGGRTNWRDSLDN
;
A
#
# COMPACT_ATOMS: atom_id res chain seq x y z
N MET A 1 6.59 13.57 20.42
CA MET A 1 7.24 12.33 20.07
C MET A 1 6.77 11.86 18.72
N GLY A 2 7.67 11.65 17.79
CA GLY A 2 7.31 11.20 16.47
C GLY A 2 6.96 9.72 16.44
N GLU A 3 6.42 9.29 15.33
CA GLU A 3 6.19 7.88 15.06
C GLU A 3 7.53 7.16 14.90
N GLY A 4 7.68 6.01 15.53
CA GLY A 4 8.84 5.17 15.33
C GLY A 4 8.84 4.57 13.93
N LEU A 5 10.02 4.35 13.38
CA LEU A 5 10.18 3.67 12.11
C LEU A 5 10.23 2.17 12.34
N ILE A 6 9.56 1.42 11.49
CA ILE A 6 9.43 -0.03 11.60
C ILE A 6 10.02 -0.65 10.35
N GLU A 7 11.01 -1.52 10.55
CA GLU A 7 11.56 -2.31 9.46
C GLU A 7 10.70 -3.55 9.24
N VAL A 8 10.42 -3.85 7.99
CA VAL A 8 9.71 -5.06 7.61
C VAL A 8 10.55 -5.80 6.57
N ASP A 9 10.78 -7.09 6.80
CA ASP A 9 11.56 -7.91 5.89
C ASP A 9 10.70 -8.37 4.73
N LEU A 10 10.76 -7.62 3.64
CA LEU A 10 10.01 -7.88 2.41
C LEU A 10 10.90 -8.59 1.39
N THR A 11 10.32 -9.54 0.68
CA THR A 11 10.96 -10.11 -0.50
C THR A 11 10.96 -9.07 -1.62
N ASP A 12 11.77 -9.30 -2.65
CA ASP A 12 11.80 -8.41 -3.81
C ASP A 12 10.42 -8.34 -4.49
N ASP A 13 9.72 -9.47 -4.58
CA ASP A 13 8.39 -9.50 -5.19
C ASP A 13 7.36 -8.75 -4.34
N GLU A 14 7.44 -8.87 -3.02
CA GLU A 14 6.56 -8.11 -2.11
C GLU A 14 6.81 -6.61 -2.22
N ARG A 15 8.07 -6.23 -2.32
CA ARG A 15 8.46 -4.83 -2.50
C ARG A 15 7.98 -4.30 -3.84
N HIS A 16 8.11 -5.11 -4.90
CA HIS A 16 7.59 -4.75 -6.22
C HIS A 16 6.08 -4.55 -6.18
N LEU A 17 5.35 -5.42 -5.48
CA LEU A 17 3.90 -5.29 -5.32
C LEU A 17 3.54 -3.93 -4.72
N LEU A 18 4.16 -3.57 -3.60
CA LEU A 18 3.83 -2.32 -2.89
C LEU A 18 4.23 -1.08 -3.70
N ARG A 19 5.38 -1.13 -4.36
CA ARG A 19 5.80 -0.02 -5.22
C ARG A 19 4.88 0.12 -6.42
N SER A 20 4.45 -0.98 -7.01
CA SER A 20 3.48 -0.96 -8.10
C SER A 20 2.14 -0.38 -7.64
N GLY A 21 1.71 -0.75 -6.44
CA GLY A 21 0.48 -0.21 -5.87
C GLY A 21 0.48 1.29 -5.73
N LEU A 22 1.61 1.85 -5.29
CA LEU A 22 1.76 3.32 -5.20
C LEU A 22 1.85 3.96 -6.58
N SER A 23 2.61 3.36 -7.49
CA SER A 23 2.87 3.90 -8.82
C SER A 23 1.61 3.97 -9.69
N GLU A 24 0.69 3.01 -9.55
CA GLU A 24 -0.53 2.94 -10.36
C GLU A 24 -1.44 4.15 -10.16
N TRP A 25 -1.41 4.79 -9.00
CA TRP A 25 -2.20 5.99 -8.74
C TRP A 25 -1.74 7.18 -9.58
N GLY A 26 -0.51 7.17 -10.09
CA GLY A 26 0.00 8.17 -11.03
C GLY A 26 -0.17 7.78 -12.49
N GLY A 27 -0.72 6.60 -12.76
CA GLY A 27 -0.92 6.04 -14.09
C GLY A 27 -2.38 5.77 -14.39
N PRO A 28 -2.78 4.48 -14.55
CA PRO A 28 -4.15 4.15 -14.96
C PRO A 28 -5.20 4.41 -13.88
N ALA A 29 -4.83 4.43 -12.62
CA ALA A 29 -5.78 4.62 -11.54
C ALA A 29 -6.26 6.08 -11.46
N ARG A 30 -7.52 6.26 -11.10
CA ARG A 30 -8.16 7.59 -11.06
C ARG A 30 -8.60 7.91 -9.63
N CYS A 31 -7.77 8.65 -8.92
CA CYS A 31 -8.05 8.99 -7.53
C CYS A 31 -8.92 10.23 -7.42
N THR A 32 -9.98 10.13 -6.62
CA THR A 32 -10.79 11.28 -6.20
C THR A 32 -10.23 11.82 -4.89
N GLU A 33 -10.59 13.07 -4.53
CA GLU A 33 -10.21 13.64 -3.24
C GLU A 33 -10.70 12.77 -2.08
N ALA A 34 -11.95 12.29 -2.16
CA ALA A 34 -12.52 11.44 -1.12
C ALA A 34 -11.74 10.13 -0.97
N MET A 35 -11.31 9.53 -2.08
CA MET A 35 -10.52 8.29 -2.03
C MET A 35 -9.14 8.55 -1.43
N ALA A 36 -8.48 9.64 -1.81
CA ALA A 36 -7.17 9.98 -1.25
C ALA A 36 -7.25 10.11 0.27
N VAL A 37 -8.30 10.76 0.77
CA VAL A 37 -8.52 10.89 2.21
C VAL A 37 -8.78 9.52 2.85
N ALA A 38 -9.57 8.67 2.22
CA ALA A 38 -9.85 7.32 2.71
C ALA A 38 -8.58 6.46 2.79
N LEU A 39 -7.63 6.68 1.88
CA LEU A 39 -6.34 5.98 1.90
C LEU A 39 -5.37 6.53 2.95
N GLY A 40 -5.73 7.63 3.61
CA GLY A 40 -4.92 8.21 4.68
C GLY A 40 -4.08 9.41 4.26
N PHE A 41 -4.32 9.96 3.07
CA PHE A 41 -3.65 11.17 2.59
C PHE A 41 -4.55 12.38 2.79
N GLN A 42 -3.99 13.59 2.63
CA GLN A 42 -4.77 14.82 2.82
C GLN A 42 -5.62 15.15 1.60
N GLY A 43 -5.26 14.63 0.45
CA GLY A 43 -5.94 14.85 -0.83
C GLY A 43 -5.14 14.22 -1.94
N VAL A 44 -5.55 14.47 -3.18
CA VAL A 44 -4.89 13.87 -4.35
C VAL A 44 -3.45 14.34 -4.48
N ASP A 45 -3.18 15.63 -4.26
CA ASP A 45 -1.81 16.16 -4.36
C ASP A 45 -0.89 15.49 -3.34
N ASP A 46 -1.36 15.32 -2.10
CA ASP A 46 -0.60 14.63 -1.06
C ASP A 46 -0.38 13.16 -1.42
N LEU A 47 -1.38 12.50 -1.98
CA LEU A 47 -1.23 11.13 -2.45
C LEU A 47 -0.07 11.03 -3.44
N HIS A 48 0.00 11.93 -4.42
CA HIS A 48 1.07 11.91 -5.41
C HIS A 48 2.43 12.23 -4.81
N GLU A 49 2.53 13.26 -3.99
CA GLU A 49 3.80 13.67 -3.38
C GLU A 49 4.31 12.66 -2.36
N THR A 50 3.46 12.30 -1.41
CA THR A 50 3.83 11.34 -0.37
C THR A 50 3.99 9.95 -0.96
N GLY A 51 3.13 9.58 -1.91
CA GLY A 51 3.24 8.31 -2.61
C GLY A 51 4.57 8.16 -3.33
N GLN A 52 5.06 9.22 -3.97
CA GLN A 52 6.37 9.20 -4.61
C GLN A 52 7.48 9.00 -3.58
N THR A 53 7.40 9.69 -2.46
CA THR A 53 8.38 9.54 -1.36
C THR A 53 8.38 8.11 -0.83
N LEU A 54 7.21 7.52 -0.60
CA LEU A 54 7.09 6.14 -0.12
C LEU A 54 7.64 5.16 -1.14
N TRP A 55 7.36 5.37 -2.42
CA TRP A 55 7.88 4.55 -3.51
C TRP A 55 9.41 4.55 -3.52
N GLU A 56 10.02 5.72 -3.36
CA GLU A 56 11.49 5.85 -3.30
C GLU A 56 12.07 5.17 -2.07
N ARG A 57 11.45 5.37 -0.90
CA ARG A 57 11.91 4.77 0.35
C ARG A 57 11.81 3.24 0.32
N LEU A 58 10.75 2.70 -0.25
CA LEU A 58 10.62 1.27 -0.46
C LEU A 58 11.73 0.73 -1.35
N GLY A 59 12.07 1.46 -2.41
CA GLY A 59 13.16 1.08 -3.31
C GLY A 59 14.52 1.06 -2.63
N ARG A 60 14.72 1.90 -1.61
CA ARG A 60 15.95 1.94 -0.82
C ARG A 60 15.92 1.01 0.38
N ARG A 61 14.85 0.23 0.55
CA ARG A 61 14.66 -0.71 1.67
C ARG A 61 14.67 -0.02 3.04
N GLU A 62 14.15 1.20 3.08
CA GLU A 62 14.08 1.97 4.31
C GLU A 62 12.90 1.56 5.16
N ALA A 63 13.02 1.73 6.47
CA ALA A 63 11.91 1.56 7.40
C ALA A 63 10.89 2.69 7.21
N LEU A 64 9.64 2.40 7.48
CA LEU A 64 8.54 3.37 7.41
C LEU A 64 7.83 3.42 8.76
N SER A 65 7.10 4.51 9.01
CA SER A 65 6.22 4.57 10.16
C SER A 65 5.05 3.60 9.98
N GLN A 66 4.38 3.25 11.08
CA GLN A 66 3.18 2.41 11.01
C GLN A 66 2.15 3.03 10.08
N ARG A 67 1.93 4.34 10.20
CA ARG A 67 0.99 5.07 9.36
C ARG A 67 1.32 4.92 7.88
N ASP A 68 2.60 5.04 7.53
CA ASP A 68 3.04 4.92 6.14
C ASP A 68 2.91 3.50 5.62
N TRP A 69 3.16 2.49 6.45
CA TRP A 69 2.91 1.10 6.07
C TRP A 69 1.43 0.87 5.79
N VAL A 70 0.54 1.40 6.62
CA VAL A 70 -0.91 1.27 6.42
C VAL A 70 -1.36 1.94 5.14
N ARG A 71 -0.90 3.18 4.87
CA ARG A 71 -1.22 3.90 3.65
C ARG A 71 -0.76 3.15 2.41
N THR A 72 0.46 2.62 2.46
CA THR A 72 1.04 1.87 1.35
C THR A 72 0.22 0.62 1.06
N LEU A 73 -0.17 -0.11 2.09
CA LEU A 73 -0.98 -1.32 1.92
C LEU A 73 -2.37 -0.99 1.39
N LEU A 74 -3.04 0.01 1.96
CA LEU A 74 -4.37 0.43 1.50
C LEU A 74 -4.34 0.87 0.04
N ALA A 75 -3.35 1.67 -0.34
CA ALA A 75 -3.20 2.14 -1.72
C ALA A 75 -3.07 0.94 -2.67
N THR A 76 -2.31 -0.07 -2.29
CA THR A 76 -2.11 -1.27 -3.09
C THR A 76 -3.39 -2.11 -3.19
N GLU A 77 -4.05 -2.32 -2.05
CA GLU A 77 -5.29 -3.11 -2.02
C GLU A 77 -6.37 -2.52 -2.91
N VAL A 78 -6.59 -1.22 -2.77
CA VAL A 78 -7.65 -0.53 -3.52
C VAL A 78 -7.33 -0.44 -5.00
N VAL A 79 -6.09 -0.08 -5.35
CA VAL A 79 -5.71 0.07 -6.76
C VAL A 79 -5.78 -1.25 -7.51
N PHE A 80 -5.44 -2.35 -6.85
CA PHE A 80 -5.55 -3.67 -7.45
C PHE A 80 -7.00 -4.13 -7.58
N ALA A 81 -7.78 -3.97 -6.52
CA ALA A 81 -9.12 -4.54 -6.45
C ALA A 81 -10.18 -3.74 -7.21
N SER A 82 -10.03 -2.41 -7.25
CA SER A 82 -11.07 -1.56 -7.86
C SER A 82 -10.84 -1.39 -9.35
N ASP A 83 -11.84 -1.80 -10.14
CA ASP A 83 -11.84 -1.57 -11.58
C ASP A 83 -12.36 -0.18 -11.93
N VAL A 84 -13.07 0.46 -11.02
CA VAL A 84 -13.64 1.80 -11.22
C VAL A 84 -12.61 2.90 -10.97
N LEU A 85 -11.96 2.87 -9.82
CA LEU A 85 -11.00 3.89 -9.40
C LEU A 85 -9.55 3.44 -9.54
N GLY A 86 -9.30 2.14 -9.44
CA GLY A 86 -7.97 1.57 -9.48
C GLY A 86 -7.60 1.05 -10.85
N SER A 87 -6.63 0.16 -10.88
CA SER A 87 -6.12 -0.45 -12.10
C SER A 87 -6.95 -1.64 -12.55
N GLY A 88 -7.61 -2.33 -11.62
CA GLY A 88 -8.51 -3.45 -11.94
C GLY A 88 -7.97 -4.37 -13.02
N CYS A 89 -8.67 -4.41 -14.15
CA CYS A 89 -8.30 -5.26 -15.30
C CYS A 89 -6.96 -4.90 -15.92
N ASP A 90 -6.48 -3.67 -15.76
CA ASP A 90 -5.20 -3.24 -16.33
C ASP A 90 -4.00 -3.61 -15.44
N TRP A 91 -4.25 -4.04 -14.21
CA TRP A 91 -3.20 -4.30 -13.22
C TRP A 91 -2.10 -5.23 -13.74
N SER A 92 -2.48 -6.36 -14.32
CA SER A 92 -1.48 -7.33 -14.79
C SER A 92 -0.68 -6.80 -15.98
N ILE A 93 -1.28 -5.94 -16.80
CA ILE A 93 -0.63 -5.34 -17.97
C ILE A 93 0.45 -4.35 -17.51
N THR A 94 0.12 -3.49 -16.54
CA THR A 94 1.02 -2.41 -16.13
C THR A 94 2.06 -2.86 -15.12
N THR A 95 1.78 -3.88 -14.31
CA THR A 95 2.68 -4.32 -13.24
C THR A 95 3.46 -5.59 -13.59
N GLY A 96 2.98 -6.37 -14.54
CA GLY A 96 3.56 -7.68 -14.86
C GLY A 96 3.17 -8.77 -13.87
N LEU A 97 2.27 -8.49 -12.92
CA LEU A 97 1.81 -9.45 -11.92
C LEU A 97 0.42 -9.97 -12.30
N SER A 98 0.27 -11.28 -12.35
CA SER A 98 -1.06 -11.88 -12.53
C SER A 98 -1.90 -11.69 -11.28
N ASP A 99 -3.21 -11.87 -11.40
CA ASP A 99 -4.10 -11.77 -10.25
C ASP A 99 -3.74 -12.79 -9.17
N GLY A 100 -3.45 -14.02 -9.57
CA GLY A 100 -3.05 -15.07 -8.62
C GLY A 100 -1.78 -14.75 -7.87
N GLN A 101 -0.76 -14.25 -8.59
CA GLN A 101 0.49 -13.81 -7.97
C GLN A 101 0.24 -12.65 -7.02
N THR A 102 -0.58 -11.69 -7.44
CA THR A 102 -0.89 -10.52 -6.63
C THR A 102 -1.59 -10.91 -5.34
N ILE A 103 -2.59 -11.78 -5.41
CA ILE A 103 -3.33 -12.22 -4.23
C ILE A 103 -2.40 -12.91 -3.24
N ALA A 104 -1.53 -13.79 -3.71
CA ALA A 104 -0.58 -14.49 -2.85
C ALA A 104 0.39 -13.52 -2.17
N LEU A 105 0.96 -12.59 -2.93
CA LEU A 105 1.86 -11.58 -2.39
C LEU A 105 1.14 -10.64 -1.42
N LEU A 106 -0.08 -10.24 -1.76
CA LEU A 106 -0.87 -9.36 -0.93
C LEU A 106 -1.16 -9.99 0.43
N ARG A 107 -1.55 -11.26 0.47
CA ARG A 107 -1.75 -11.97 1.73
C ARG A 107 -0.46 -12.05 2.54
N SER A 108 0.66 -12.28 1.88
CA SER A 108 1.96 -12.32 2.54
C SER A 108 2.30 -10.98 3.20
N VAL A 109 2.17 -9.86 2.47
CA VAL A 109 2.46 -8.55 3.05
C VAL A 109 1.45 -8.16 4.13
N GLN A 110 0.19 -8.54 3.98
CA GLN A 110 -0.81 -8.30 5.02
C GLN A 110 -0.42 -8.94 6.36
N HIS A 111 0.20 -10.11 6.31
CA HIS A 111 0.69 -10.79 7.51
C HIS A 111 1.95 -10.15 8.09
N LYS A 112 2.77 -9.53 7.27
CA LYS A 112 4.05 -8.95 7.69
C LYS A 112 3.94 -7.50 8.16
N LEU A 113 3.05 -6.72 7.56
CA LEU A 113 2.99 -5.29 7.84
C LEU A 113 2.31 -5.00 9.18
N PRO A 114 2.76 -3.92 9.88
CA PRO A 114 2.19 -3.54 11.18
C PRO A 114 0.87 -2.79 10.98
N VAL A 115 -0.17 -3.52 10.58
CA VAL A 115 -1.50 -2.95 10.37
C VAL A 115 -2.27 -2.98 11.68
N GLY A 116 -2.49 -1.81 12.24
CA GLY A 116 -2.97 -1.64 13.60
C GLY A 116 -4.31 -2.29 13.91
N GLY A 117 -5.23 -2.30 12.96
CA GLY A 117 -6.56 -2.81 13.19
C GLY A 117 -6.59 -4.27 13.65
N ARG A 118 -5.77 -5.12 13.04
CA ARG A 118 -5.69 -6.52 13.40
C ARG A 118 -5.10 -6.70 14.81
N THR A 119 -4.00 -6.02 15.07
CA THR A 119 -3.32 -6.09 16.36
C THR A 119 -4.22 -5.58 17.47
N ASN A 120 -4.88 -4.45 17.23
CA ASN A 120 -5.70 -3.80 18.25
C ASN A 120 -6.88 -4.65 18.67
N TRP A 121 -7.56 -5.28 17.73
CA TRP A 121 -8.73 -6.07 18.12
C TRP A 121 -8.32 -7.37 18.82
N ARG A 122 -7.17 -7.94 18.48
CA ARG A 122 -6.63 -9.09 19.21
C ARG A 122 -6.29 -8.72 20.63
N ASP A 123 -5.64 -7.58 20.82
CA ASP A 123 -5.31 -7.08 22.16
C ASP A 123 -6.58 -6.88 22.97
N SER A 124 -7.64 -6.38 22.37
CA SER A 124 -8.93 -6.21 23.02
C SER A 124 -9.54 -7.53 23.47
N LEU A 125 -9.37 -8.58 22.68
CA LEU A 125 -9.90 -9.89 23.03
C LEU A 125 -9.10 -10.55 24.14
N ASP A 126 -7.82 -10.32 24.19
CA ASP A 126 -6.92 -10.92 25.18
C ASP A 126 -7.05 -10.27 26.56
N ASN A 127 -7.63 -9.11 26.62
CA ASN A 127 -7.89 -8.40 27.86
C ASN A 127 -9.32 -8.59 28.30
#